data_f095c5bdcec4b3cd5c5902af484b71ca
#
_entry.id   f095c5bdcec4b3cd5c5902af484b71ca
#
_cell.length_a   1.000
_cell.length_b   1.000
_cell.length_c   1.000
_cell.angle_alpha   90.00
_cell.angle_beta   90.00
_cell.angle_gamma   90.00
#
_symmetry.space_group_name_H-M   'P 1'
#
loop_
_entity.id
_entity.type
_entity.pdbx_description
1 polymer ?
#
loop_
_entity_poly.entity_id
_entity_poly.type
_entity_poly.pdbx_seq_one_letter_code
_entity_poly.pdbx_strand_id
1 'polypeptide(L)'
;MTTELDFTLLEKLGPLKSGGHNGPSSGACVMEAVAYVAGEPWSDHPECVSPVIGAFLRSWNDSLPTDADRDRLLKPLIPLIINTRSTQAIEEQRSYLALDWMIRTFLPKWLRLAKINDHADKVEALSPIVDMETAKAAGPVVRAANEAA
;
A
#
# COMPACT_ATOMS: atom_id res chain seq x y z
N MET A 1 -12.40 -12.96 22.63
CA MET A 1 -11.02 -13.17 23.11
C MET A 1 -10.10 -12.38 22.18
N THR A 2 -9.51 -11.30 22.66
CA THR A 2 -8.44 -10.62 21.94
C THR A 2 -7.20 -11.52 22.01
N THR A 3 -6.85 -12.16 20.92
CA THR A 3 -5.58 -12.89 20.82
C THR A 3 -4.47 -11.85 21.02
N GLU A 4 -3.69 -12.01 22.06
CA GLU A 4 -2.53 -11.16 22.29
C GLU A 4 -1.55 -11.36 21.14
N LEU A 5 -1.16 -10.28 20.48
CA LEU A 5 -0.29 -10.32 19.31
C LEU A 5 1.14 -10.62 19.78
N ASP A 6 1.73 -11.68 19.23
CA ASP A 6 3.10 -12.07 19.57
C ASP A 6 4.10 -11.53 18.56
N PHE A 7 4.58 -10.31 18.79
CA PHE A 7 5.58 -9.68 17.94
C PHE A 7 6.97 -10.33 18.00
N THR A 8 7.23 -11.23 18.98
CA THR A 8 8.49 -11.99 19.00
C THR A 8 8.60 -12.94 17.81
N LEU A 9 7.47 -13.28 17.21
CA LEU A 9 7.42 -14.08 15.98
C LEU A 9 8.13 -13.41 14.79
N LEU A 10 8.19 -12.05 14.76
CA LEU A 10 8.90 -11.34 13.69
C LEU A 10 10.41 -11.62 13.69
N GLU A 11 11.00 -11.81 14.86
CA GLU A 11 12.42 -12.15 14.98
C GLU A 11 12.69 -13.54 14.42
N LYS A 12 11.75 -14.47 14.57
CA LYS A 12 11.84 -15.84 14.07
C LYS A 12 11.73 -15.93 12.54
N LEU A 13 11.03 -14.99 11.91
CA LEU A 13 10.89 -14.95 10.46
C LEU A 13 12.18 -14.52 9.73
N GLY A 14 13.08 -13.83 10.43
CA GLY A 14 14.24 -13.22 9.81
C GLY A 14 13.87 -12.01 8.93
N PRO A 15 14.70 -11.67 7.93
CA PRO A 15 14.45 -10.55 7.04
C PRO A 15 13.21 -10.76 6.17
N LEU A 16 12.45 -9.68 5.94
CA LEU A 16 11.37 -9.67 4.95
C LEU A 16 11.93 -9.84 3.54
N LYS A 17 11.20 -10.57 2.69
CA LYS A 17 11.58 -10.89 1.31
C LYS A 17 10.52 -10.45 0.31
N SER A 18 10.88 -10.32 -0.95
CA SER A 18 9.92 -10.06 -2.03
C SER A 18 9.20 -11.34 -2.45
N GLY A 19 7.98 -11.18 -2.99
CA GLY A 19 7.17 -12.29 -3.49
C GLY A 19 6.45 -13.08 -2.40
N GLY A 20 5.79 -14.15 -2.81
CA GLY A 20 5.06 -15.06 -1.93
C GLY A 20 5.90 -16.25 -1.48
N HIS A 21 5.62 -16.77 -0.29
CA HIS A 21 6.36 -17.86 0.33
C HIS A 21 5.39 -18.95 0.84
N ASN A 22 5.89 -20.19 0.90
CA ASN A 22 5.05 -21.34 1.30
C ASN A 22 4.94 -21.53 2.83
N GLY A 23 5.63 -20.72 3.62
CA GLY A 23 5.59 -20.80 5.08
C GLY A 23 6.80 -20.10 5.72
N PRO A 24 6.79 -19.96 7.06
CA PRO A 24 7.79 -19.16 7.81
C PRO A 24 9.24 -19.56 7.56
N SER A 25 9.50 -20.84 7.26
CA SER A 25 10.84 -21.35 7.01
C SER A 25 11.41 -20.98 5.64
N SER A 26 10.56 -20.57 4.69
CA SER A 26 10.98 -20.20 3.32
C SER A 26 11.15 -18.70 3.12
N GLY A 27 10.82 -17.90 4.12
CA GLY A 27 10.80 -16.44 4.09
C GLY A 27 9.40 -15.89 4.26
N ALA A 28 9.26 -14.57 4.33
CA ALA A 28 7.97 -13.89 4.42
C ALA A 28 8.00 -12.52 3.74
N CYS A 29 6.96 -12.18 2.97
CA CYS A 29 6.68 -10.79 2.65
C CYS A 29 6.02 -10.10 3.87
N VAL A 30 5.86 -8.78 3.81
CA VAL A 30 5.25 -8.03 4.93
C VAL A 30 3.86 -8.54 5.31
N MET A 31 3.05 -8.95 4.34
CA MET A 31 1.68 -9.41 4.59
C MET A 31 1.62 -10.82 5.18
N GLU A 32 2.50 -11.72 4.74
CA GLU A 32 2.66 -13.04 5.35
C GLU A 32 3.16 -12.94 6.80
N ALA A 33 4.06 -11.98 7.07
CA ALA A 33 4.50 -11.68 8.43
C ALA A 33 3.34 -11.16 9.31
N VAL A 34 2.45 -10.35 8.74
CA VAL A 34 1.20 -9.91 9.43
C VAL A 34 0.30 -11.09 9.76
N ALA A 35 0.01 -11.97 8.79
CA ALA A 35 -0.80 -13.16 9.03
C ALA A 35 -0.21 -14.02 10.16
N TYR A 36 1.10 -14.21 10.15
CA TYR A 36 1.82 -15.01 11.15
C TYR A 36 1.71 -14.42 12.55
N VAL A 37 1.95 -13.12 12.72
CA VAL A 37 1.83 -12.43 14.02
C VAL A 37 0.38 -12.38 14.50
N ALA A 38 -0.57 -12.24 13.59
CA ALA A 38 -1.99 -12.21 13.91
C ALA A 38 -2.57 -13.61 14.26
N GLY A 39 -1.79 -14.67 14.05
CA GLY A 39 -2.25 -16.05 14.29
C GLY A 39 -3.25 -16.53 13.23
N GLU A 40 -3.25 -15.92 12.05
CA GLU A 40 -4.07 -16.31 10.92
C GLU A 40 -3.36 -17.39 10.06
N PRO A 41 -4.10 -18.11 9.20
CA PRO A 41 -3.51 -18.99 8.21
C PRO A 41 -2.47 -18.24 7.36
N TRP A 42 -1.37 -18.92 7.02
CA TRP A 42 -0.31 -18.34 6.21
C TRP A 42 -0.84 -17.83 4.86
N SER A 43 -0.75 -16.53 4.65
CA SER A 43 -1.29 -15.87 3.46
C SER A 43 -0.71 -14.45 3.34
N ASP A 44 -0.53 -13.97 2.12
CA ASP A 44 -0.26 -12.56 1.83
C ASP A 44 -1.55 -11.70 1.79
N HIS A 45 -2.70 -12.31 2.09
CA HIS A 45 -4.02 -11.67 2.19
C HIS A 45 -4.68 -11.95 3.55
N PRO A 46 -4.08 -11.53 4.69
CA PRO A 46 -4.67 -11.77 6.01
C PRO A 46 -6.04 -11.10 6.14
N GLU A 47 -6.97 -11.80 6.79
CA GLU A 47 -8.34 -11.32 6.92
C GLU A 47 -8.47 -10.12 7.85
N CYS A 48 -7.57 -9.96 8.81
CA CYS A 48 -7.56 -8.82 9.73
C CYS A 48 -7.13 -7.50 9.10
N VAL A 49 -6.59 -7.50 7.89
CA VAL A 49 -6.05 -6.29 7.24
C VAL A 49 -7.02 -5.74 6.21
N SER A 50 -7.11 -4.40 6.16
CA SER A 50 -7.76 -3.68 5.07
C SER A 50 -7.24 -4.17 3.70
N PRO A 51 -8.10 -4.59 2.77
CA PRO A 51 -7.66 -5.02 1.44
C PRO A 51 -6.94 -3.90 0.67
N VAL A 52 -7.30 -2.64 0.91
CA VAL A 52 -6.65 -1.48 0.29
C VAL A 52 -5.22 -1.31 0.81
N ILE A 53 -5.05 -1.36 2.14
CA ILE A 53 -3.72 -1.28 2.78
C ILE A 53 -2.87 -2.48 2.38
N GLY A 54 -3.43 -3.68 2.40
CA GLY A 54 -2.74 -4.91 2.02
C GLY A 54 -2.25 -4.90 0.57
N ALA A 55 -3.08 -4.44 -0.38
CA ALA A 55 -2.69 -4.32 -1.78
C ALA A 55 -1.51 -3.35 -1.97
N PHE A 56 -1.56 -2.19 -1.31
CA PHE A 56 -0.48 -1.21 -1.34
C PHE A 56 0.83 -1.79 -0.77
N LEU A 57 0.76 -2.44 0.39
CA LEU A 57 1.94 -2.97 1.06
C LEU A 57 2.57 -4.15 0.31
N ARG A 58 1.78 -5.02 -0.33
CA ARG A 58 2.34 -6.08 -1.20
C ARG A 58 3.12 -5.48 -2.37
N SER A 59 2.54 -4.50 -3.05
CA SER A 59 3.20 -3.82 -4.16
C SER A 59 4.47 -3.11 -3.71
N TRP A 60 4.43 -2.43 -2.57
CA TRP A 60 5.61 -1.75 -2.02
C TRP A 60 6.68 -2.74 -1.58
N ASN A 61 6.30 -3.83 -0.90
CA ASN A 61 7.22 -4.90 -0.52
C ASN A 61 8.04 -5.41 -1.73
N ASP A 62 7.35 -5.68 -2.84
CA ASP A 62 7.98 -6.27 -4.01
C ASP A 62 8.79 -5.25 -4.83
N SER A 63 8.48 -3.97 -4.73
CA SER A 63 9.20 -2.90 -5.42
C SER A 63 10.50 -2.47 -4.71
N LEU A 64 10.66 -2.80 -3.43
CA LEU A 64 11.87 -2.43 -2.68
C LEU A 64 13.08 -3.26 -3.16
N PRO A 65 14.25 -2.62 -3.34
CA PRO A 65 15.41 -3.25 -3.95
C PRO A 65 16.09 -4.30 -3.06
N THR A 66 16.05 -4.12 -1.73
CA THR A 66 16.77 -4.99 -0.79
C THR A 66 15.90 -5.46 0.38
N ASP A 67 16.26 -6.62 0.96
CA ASP A 67 15.61 -7.13 2.16
C ASP A 67 15.85 -6.22 3.37
N ALA A 68 17.01 -5.56 3.43
CA ALA A 68 17.29 -4.57 4.47
C ALA A 68 16.35 -3.35 4.40
N ASP A 69 16.00 -2.90 3.19
CA ASP A 69 15.01 -1.84 3.01
C ASP A 69 13.61 -2.28 3.41
N ARG A 70 13.22 -3.53 3.09
CA ARG A 70 11.96 -4.12 3.55
C ARG A 70 11.87 -4.12 5.07
N ASP A 71 12.90 -4.61 5.74
CA ASP A 71 12.95 -4.64 7.20
C ASP A 71 12.87 -3.23 7.81
N ARG A 72 13.65 -2.31 7.30
CA ARG A 72 13.71 -0.94 7.82
C ARG A 72 12.41 -0.18 7.62
N LEU A 73 11.74 -0.34 6.47
CA LEU A 73 10.58 0.45 6.08
C LEU A 73 9.25 -0.23 6.44
N LEU A 74 9.16 -1.56 6.32
CA LEU A 74 7.89 -2.27 6.42
C LEU A 74 7.67 -2.97 7.76
N LYS A 75 8.69 -3.55 8.39
CA LYS A 75 8.53 -4.18 9.72
C LYS A 75 7.90 -3.26 10.76
N PRO A 76 8.31 -1.98 10.88
CA PRO A 76 7.69 -1.06 11.84
C PRO A 76 6.20 -0.79 11.60
N LEU A 77 5.70 -1.06 10.38
CA LEU A 77 4.29 -0.86 10.04
C LEU A 77 3.41 -2.02 10.49
N ILE A 78 3.95 -3.21 10.70
CA ILE A 78 3.18 -4.41 11.02
C ILE A 78 2.22 -4.21 12.19
N PRO A 79 2.63 -3.63 13.34
CA PRO A 79 1.70 -3.37 14.43
C PRO A 79 0.55 -2.41 14.09
N LEU A 80 0.75 -1.53 13.11
CA LEU A 80 -0.21 -0.50 12.71
C LEU A 80 -1.25 -1.01 11.71
N ILE A 81 -0.96 -2.10 11.00
CA ILE A 81 -1.81 -2.62 9.93
C ILE A 81 -2.66 -3.82 10.36
N ILE A 82 -2.30 -4.50 11.43
CA ILE A 82 -3.11 -5.56 12.03
C ILE A 82 -4.44 -4.95 12.53
N ASN A 83 -5.55 -5.66 12.30
CA ASN A 83 -6.91 -5.24 12.65
C ASN A 83 -7.38 -3.94 11.97
N THR A 84 -6.85 -3.64 10.79
CA THR A 84 -7.28 -2.48 10.00
C THR A 84 -8.48 -2.77 9.10
N ARG A 85 -8.87 -4.03 8.89
CA ARG A 85 -10.09 -4.35 8.12
C ARG A 85 -11.30 -3.66 8.73
N SER A 86 -12.14 -3.08 7.89
CA SER A 86 -13.30 -2.32 8.32
C SER A 86 -14.51 -2.58 7.40
N THR A 87 -15.53 -1.73 7.50
CA THR A 87 -16.71 -1.80 6.65
C THR A 87 -16.39 -1.48 5.20
N GLN A 88 -17.22 -1.95 4.27
CA GLN A 88 -17.06 -1.65 2.85
C GLN A 88 -17.01 -0.14 2.57
N ALA A 89 -17.81 0.66 3.27
CA ALA A 89 -17.80 2.11 3.11
C ALA A 89 -16.46 2.75 3.50
N ILE A 90 -15.83 2.25 4.57
CA ILE A 90 -14.50 2.74 5.00
C ILE A 90 -13.43 2.28 4.01
N GLU A 91 -13.49 1.04 3.51
CA GLU A 91 -12.54 0.56 2.52
C GLU A 91 -12.66 1.35 1.19
N GLU A 92 -13.87 1.71 0.80
CA GLU A 92 -14.08 2.58 -0.35
C GLU A 92 -13.46 3.98 -0.15
N GLN A 93 -13.67 4.60 1.00
CA GLN A 93 -13.02 5.88 1.34
C GLN A 93 -11.49 5.78 1.33
N ARG A 94 -10.92 4.69 1.83
CA ARG A 94 -9.46 4.43 1.78
C ARG A 94 -8.96 4.32 0.34
N SER A 95 -9.74 3.70 -0.54
CA SER A 95 -9.40 3.58 -1.96
C SER A 95 -9.31 4.95 -2.64
N TYR A 96 -10.30 5.83 -2.38
CA TYR A 96 -10.26 7.19 -2.93
C TYR A 96 -9.15 8.04 -2.30
N LEU A 97 -8.88 7.88 -1.01
CA LEU A 97 -7.75 8.57 -0.37
C LEU A 97 -6.41 8.17 -1.00
N ALA A 98 -6.20 6.88 -1.26
CA ALA A 98 -5.01 6.39 -1.94
C ALA A 98 -4.91 6.91 -3.38
N LEU A 99 -6.03 6.92 -4.11
CA LEU A 99 -6.11 7.44 -5.47
C LEU A 99 -5.83 8.95 -5.51
N ASP A 100 -6.43 9.72 -4.61
CA ASP A 100 -6.20 11.16 -4.49
C ASP A 100 -4.72 11.47 -4.25
N TRP A 101 -4.10 10.77 -3.31
CA TRP A 101 -2.68 10.94 -3.02
C TRP A 101 -1.80 10.60 -4.24
N MET A 102 -2.10 9.49 -4.92
CA MET A 102 -1.36 9.06 -6.11
C MET A 102 -1.44 10.12 -7.21
N ILE A 103 -2.64 10.64 -7.48
CA ILE A 103 -2.88 11.59 -8.57
C ILE A 103 -2.42 13.00 -8.20
N ARG A 104 -2.87 13.54 -7.06
CA ARG A 104 -2.68 14.95 -6.73
C ARG A 104 -1.37 15.27 -6.00
N THR A 105 -0.73 14.27 -5.40
CA THR A 105 0.49 14.46 -4.63
C THR A 105 1.71 13.78 -5.27
N PHE A 106 1.56 12.54 -5.72
CA PHE A 106 2.67 11.75 -6.22
C PHE A 106 2.96 11.99 -7.70
N LEU A 107 1.94 11.91 -8.56
CA LEU A 107 2.08 12.10 -9.99
C LEU A 107 2.72 13.46 -10.37
N PRO A 108 2.35 14.61 -9.78
CA PRO A 108 2.99 15.88 -10.08
C PRO A 108 4.51 15.89 -9.88
N LYS A 109 5.00 15.18 -8.86
CA LYS A 109 6.44 15.05 -8.60
C LYS A 109 7.16 14.35 -9.74
N TRP A 110 6.58 13.27 -10.27
CA TRP A 110 7.11 12.56 -11.43
C TRP A 110 7.07 13.39 -12.70
N LEU A 111 5.97 14.10 -12.94
CA LEU A 111 5.84 15.00 -14.10
C LEU A 111 6.88 16.12 -14.05
N ARG A 112 7.17 16.67 -12.87
CA ARG A 112 8.21 17.69 -12.71
C ARG A 112 9.62 17.15 -12.97
N LEU A 113 9.89 15.91 -12.55
CA LEU A 113 11.17 15.25 -12.88
C LEU A 113 11.35 15.06 -14.39
N ALA A 114 10.25 14.77 -15.10
CA ALA A 114 10.22 14.69 -16.56
C ALA A 114 10.16 16.06 -17.25
N LYS A 115 10.17 17.18 -16.49
CA LYS A 115 10.05 18.57 -17.00
C LYS A 115 8.71 18.89 -17.68
N ILE A 116 7.65 18.16 -17.31
CA ILE A 116 6.27 18.33 -17.83
C ILE A 116 5.47 19.17 -16.83
N ASN A 117 5.93 20.40 -16.58
CA ASN A 117 5.46 21.25 -15.48
C ASN A 117 4.01 21.70 -15.65
N ASP A 118 3.57 22.05 -16.87
CA ASP A 118 2.19 22.52 -17.11
C ASP A 118 1.15 21.43 -16.77
N HIS A 119 1.45 20.16 -17.06
CA HIS A 119 0.57 19.05 -16.69
C HIS A 119 0.66 18.74 -15.19
N ALA A 120 1.83 18.88 -14.58
CA ALA A 120 1.98 18.74 -13.14
C ALA A 120 1.09 19.74 -12.39
N ASP A 121 1.11 21.02 -12.80
CA ASP A 121 0.28 22.08 -12.21
C ASP A 121 -1.22 21.80 -12.36
N LYS A 122 -1.65 21.31 -13.53
CA LYS A 122 -3.05 20.94 -13.79
C LYS A 122 -3.52 19.77 -12.93
N VAL A 123 -2.68 18.75 -12.77
CA VAL A 123 -3.01 17.58 -11.93
C VAL A 123 -3.05 17.96 -10.46
N GLU A 124 -2.10 18.77 -9.99
CA GLU A 124 -2.05 19.25 -8.60
C GLU A 124 -3.23 20.14 -8.24
N ALA A 125 -3.75 20.91 -9.21
CA ALA A 125 -4.90 21.81 -9.05
C ALA A 125 -6.28 21.09 -9.11
N LEU A 126 -6.33 19.79 -9.35
CA LEU A 126 -7.58 19.02 -9.32
C LEU A 126 -8.27 19.12 -7.96
N SER A 127 -9.59 19.11 -7.97
CA SER A 127 -10.37 18.95 -6.73
C SER A 127 -10.06 17.61 -6.06
N PRO A 128 -10.19 17.50 -4.72
CA PRO A 128 -10.02 16.23 -4.02
C PRO A 128 -10.84 15.10 -4.63
N ILE A 129 -10.20 13.93 -4.79
CA ILE A 129 -10.84 12.73 -5.30
C ILE A 129 -11.35 11.93 -4.10
N VAL A 130 -12.66 11.96 -3.89
CA VAL A 130 -13.33 11.39 -2.71
C VAL A 130 -14.40 10.36 -3.04
N ASP A 131 -14.77 10.24 -4.33
CA ASP A 131 -15.79 9.35 -4.83
C ASP A 131 -15.63 9.07 -6.34
N MET A 132 -16.53 8.28 -6.90
CA MET A 132 -16.51 7.94 -8.32
C MET A 132 -16.73 9.14 -9.23
N GLU A 133 -17.54 10.11 -8.81
CA GLU A 133 -17.83 11.31 -9.62
C GLU A 133 -16.58 12.17 -9.75
N THR A 134 -15.92 12.48 -8.65
CA THR A 134 -14.67 13.25 -8.63
C THR A 134 -13.52 12.50 -9.33
N ALA A 135 -13.46 11.18 -9.21
CA ALA A 135 -12.48 10.36 -9.92
C ALA A 135 -12.69 10.43 -11.45
N LYS A 136 -13.93 10.34 -11.92
CA LYS A 136 -14.26 10.48 -13.35
C LYS A 136 -13.94 11.89 -13.86
N ALA A 137 -14.22 12.93 -13.07
CA ALA A 137 -13.90 14.31 -13.42
C ALA A 137 -12.39 14.56 -13.58
N ALA A 138 -11.55 13.88 -12.79
CA ALA A 138 -10.10 13.96 -12.88
C ALA A 138 -9.54 13.25 -14.13
N GLY A 139 -10.25 12.27 -14.68
CA GLY A 139 -9.80 11.39 -15.75
C GLY A 139 -9.20 12.09 -16.98
N PRO A 140 -9.85 13.11 -17.58
CA PRO A 140 -9.31 13.81 -18.76
C PRO A 140 -7.94 14.48 -18.50
N VAL A 141 -7.78 15.11 -17.33
CA VAL A 141 -6.53 15.79 -16.95
C VAL A 141 -5.40 14.76 -16.74
N VAL A 142 -5.70 13.66 -16.08
CA VAL A 142 -4.73 12.57 -15.84
C VAL A 142 -4.32 11.90 -17.17
N ARG A 143 -5.26 11.64 -18.07
CA ARG A 143 -4.94 11.09 -19.40
C ARG A 143 -4.05 12.01 -20.21
N ALA A 144 -4.36 13.32 -20.24
CA ALA A 144 -3.54 14.29 -20.96
C ALA A 144 -2.11 14.36 -20.37
N ALA A 145 -1.95 14.25 -19.06
CA ALA A 145 -0.65 14.19 -18.42
C ALA A 145 0.13 12.92 -18.78
N ASN A 146 -0.56 11.77 -18.85
CA ASN A 146 0.05 10.50 -19.22
C ASN A 146 0.46 10.45 -20.71
N GLU A 147 -0.31 11.06 -21.59
CA GLU A 147 0.02 11.18 -23.02
C GLU A 147 1.21 12.10 -23.30
N ALA A 148 1.49 13.04 -22.40
CA ALA A 148 2.61 13.97 -22.49
C ALA A 148 3.92 13.41 -21.89
N ALA A 149 3.83 12.34 -21.11
CA ALA A 149 4.96 11.68 -20.45
C ALA A 149 5.59 10.59 -21.26
#